data_5c3b919baedb12ce464a0d66c6344916
#
_entry.id   5c3b919baedb12ce464a0d66c6344916
#
_cell.length_a   1.000
_cell.length_b   1.000
_cell.length_c   1.000
_cell.angle_alpha   90.00
_cell.angle_beta   90.00
_cell.angle_gamma   90.00
#
_symmetry.space_group_name_H-M   'P 1'
#
loop_
_entity.id
_entity.type
_entity.pdbx_description
1 polymer ?
#
loop_
_entity_poly.entity_id
_entity_poly.type
_entity_poly.pdbx_seq_one_letter_code
_entity_poly.pdbx_strand_id
1 'polypeptide(L)'
;MTPRNRRREVAIAVLLVLYAALTVFVLLPHTFLLQFDSWCLHLNLIHKHAGWWPWIHSYVEFGQRAPATLTFLPFFLWVAWRERSTRPIVLLVVGLVWLNFSVGVAKYAIGRVGPYHQANVHDLFVWGNSIYPSGHVSNAVVLYGLIAWIAPRYRKTLITIAVFLSVTVGLGTVYLRTHWISDVFGGWIAGALVLLTIPYLMPTAQRLTDWAIYRVRLAWQRRSVGMPVPVAPGAVPVRQRIQRVPTAAAPRHLVTTSSAREAIDDPARLP
;
A
#
# COMPACT_ATOMS: atom_id res chain seq x y z
N MET A 1 8.42 -3.53 20.25
CA MET A 1 8.54 -3.37 18.76
C MET A 1 9.19 -4.60 18.16
N THR A 2 8.59 -5.19 17.13
CA THR A 2 9.23 -6.32 16.45
C THR A 2 10.41 -5.82 15.60
N PRO A 3 11.47 -6.64 15.39
CA PRO A 3 12.62 -6.25 14.56
C PRO A 3 12.23 -5.79 13.15
N ARG A 4 11.14 -6.34 12.62
CA ARG A 4 10.59 -6.00 11.30
C ARG A 4 10.02 -4.57 11.26
N ASN A 5 9.37 -4.12 12.32
CA ASN A 5 8.82 -2.77 12.41
C ASN A 5 9.95 -1.74 12.52
N ARG A 6 10.97 -2.00 13.33
CA ARG A 6 12.14 -1.13 13.47
C ARG A 6 12.87 -0.91 12.14
N ARG A 7 13.10 -1.98 11.37
CA ARG A 7 13.73 -1.84 10.03
C ARG A 7 12.90 -0.98 9.08
N ARG A 8 11.57 -1.10 9.13
CA ARG A 8 10.66 -0.27 8.31
C ARG A 8 10.73 1.20 8.72
N GLU A 9 10.68 1.50 10.00
CA GLU A 9 10.76 2.87 10.52
C GLU A 9 12.09 3.52 10.17
N VAL A 10 13.20 2.80 10.31
CA VAL A 10 14.51 3.28 9.87
C VAL A 10 14.51 3.55 8.36
N ALA A 11 13.96 2.65 7.54
CA ALA A 11 13.86 2.87 6.10
C ALA A 11 13.00 4.11 5.75
N ILE A 12 11.88 4.31 6.43
CA ILE A 12 11.06 5.52 6.26
C ILE A 12 11.85 6.77 6.65
N ALA A 13 12.53 6.77 7.80
CA ALA A 13 13.32 7.92 8.24
C ALA A 13 14.45 8.25 7.24
N VAL A 14 15.19 7.25 6.78
CA VAL A 14 16.24 7.43 5.76
C VAL A 14 15.66 7.99 4.47
N LEU A 15 14.56 7.43 3.96
CA LEU A 15 13.94 7.92 2.74
C LEU A 15 13.37 9.33 2.89
N LEU A 16 12.83 9.69 4.05
CA LEU A 16 12.38 11.06 4.33
C LEU A 16 13.55 12.06 4.30
N VAL A 17 14.68 11.70 4.92
CA VAL A 17 15.89 12.52 4.88
C VAL A 17 16.40 12.65 3.46
N LEU A 18 16.47 11.56 2.70
CA LEU A 18 16.88 11.57 1.29
C LEU A 18 15.93 12.41 0.42
N TYR A 19 14.63 12.30 0.64
CA TYR A 19 13.63 13.08 -0.08
C TYR A 19 13.74 14.57 0.24
N ALA A 20 13.90 14.92 1.51
CA ALA A 20 14.11 16.28 1.93
C ALA A 20 15.42 16.87 1.34
N ALA A 21 16.52 16.14 1.43
CA ALA A 21 17.80 16.54 0.85
C ALA A 21 17.68 16.76 -0.67
N LEU A 22 17.10 15.78 -1.40
CA LEU A 22 16.87 15.90 -2.84
C LEU A 22 16.02 17.13 -3.17
N THR A 23 14.95 17.37 -2.42
CA THR A 23 14.07 18.53 -2.60
C THR A 23 14.84 19.84 -2.36
N VAL A 24 15.64 19.92 -1.31
CA VAL A 24 16.50 21.09 -1.05
C VAL A 24 17.48 21.33 -2.22
N PHE A 25 18.12 20.27 -2.75
CA PHE A 25 19.00 20.38 -3.91
C PHE A 25 18.26 20.83 -5.18
N VAL A 26 16.99 20.49 -5.35
CA VAL A 26 16.15 20.99 -6.45
C VAL A 26 15.79 22.47 -6.27
N LEU A 27 15.58 22.92 -5.03
CA LEU A 27 15.20 24.29 -4.71
C LEU A 27 16.37 25.28 -4.73
N LEU A 28 17.58 24.81 -4.41
CA LEU A 28 18.78 25.66 -4.39
C LEU A 28 19.32 25.89 -5.80
N PRO A 29 19.69 27.13 -6.17
CA PRO A 29 20.29 27.41 -7.47
C PRO A 29 21.72 26.83 -7.58
N HIS A 30 22.11 26.51 -8.81
CA HIS A 30 23.47 26.08 -9.17
C HIS A 30 23.98 24.80 -8.48
N THR A 31 23.07 23.92 -8.03
CA THR A 31 23.44 22.63 -7.46
C THR A 31 23.97 21.69 -8.53
N PHE A 32 24.83 20.73 -8.12
CA PHE A 32 25.26 19.62 -8.97
C PHE A 32 24.07 18.88 -9.61
N LEU A 33 22.98 18.73 -8.86
CA LEU A 33 21.78 18.01 -9.33
C LEU A 33 21.11 18.74 -10.51
N LEU A 34 21.00 20.05 -10.45
CA LEU A 34 20.44 20.85 -11.54
C LEU A 34 21.38 20.92 -12.74
N GLN A 35 22.69 20.90 -12.52
CA GLN A 35 23.66 20.76 -13.61
C GLN A 35 23.53 19.41 -14.31
N PHE A 36 23.31 18.35 -13.55
CA PHE A 36 23.07 17.01 -14.08
C PHE A 36 21.74 16.94 -14.86
N ASP A 37 20.67 17.55 -14.36
CA ASP A 37 19.40 17.70 -15.09
C ASP A 37 19.62 18.38 -16.46
N SER A 38 20.35 19.50 -16.47
CA SER A 38 20.68 20.23 -17.70
C SER A 38 21.55 19.40 -18.65
N TRP A 39 22.54 18.70 -18.13
CA TRP A 39 23.37 17.81 -18.92
C TRP A 39 22.56 16.70 -19.58
N CYS A 40 21.65 16.03 -18.85
CA CYS A 40 20.74 15.03 -19.40
C CYS A 40 19.89 15.61 -20.54
N LEU A 41 19.38 16.83 -20.39
CA LEU A 41 18.62 17.51 -21.44
C LEU A 41 19.47 17.77 -22.71
N HIS A 42 20.74 18.18 -22.54
CA HIS A 42 21.66 18.45 -23.64
C HIS A 42 22.09 17.19 -24.41
N LEU A 43 21.92 15.98 -23.85
CA LEU A 43 22.12 14.73 -24.59
C LEU A 43 21.19 14.62 -25.81
N ASN A 44 20.06 15.32 -25.78
CA ASN A 44 19.12 15.49 -26.89
C ASN A 44 18.66 14.16 -27.51
N LEU A 45 18.40 13.16 -26.65
CA LEU A 45 18.12 11.79 -27.04
C LEU A 45 16.89 11.65 -27.95
N ILE A 46 15.87 12.47 -27.73
CA ILE A 46 14.64 12.46 -28.53
C ILE A 46 14.90 12.82 -30.00
N HIS A 47 15.78 13.78 -30.28
CA HIS A 47 16.12 14.15 -31.64
C HIS A 47 17.09 13.16 -32.29
N LYS A 48 18.00 12.58 -31.50
CA LYS A 48 18.95 11.57 -32.01
C LYS A 48 18.27 10.26 -32.38
N HIS A 49 17.16 9.93 -31.70
CA HIS A 49 16.46 8.66 -31.84
C HIS A 49 14.95 8.87 -32.01
N ALA A 50 14.54 9.80 -32.88
CA ALA A 50 13.13 10.18 -33.03
C ALA A 50 12.18 9.04 -33.39
N GLY A 51 12.68 8.01 -34.10
CA GLY A 51 11.88 6.81 -34.42
C GLY A 51 11.43 5.98 -33.22
N TRP A 52 12.05 6.15 -32.07
CA TRP A 52 11.65 5.47 -30.83
C TRP A 52 10.50 6.17 -30.09
N TRP A 53 10.22 7.43 -30.45
CA TRP A 53 9.22 8.27 -29.77
C TRP A 53 7.87 7.60 -29.60
N PRO A 54 7.21 7.03 -30.62
CA PRO A 54 5.86 6.46 -30.46
C PRO A 54 5.86 5.27 -29.48
N TRP A 55 6.90 4.45 -29.51
CA TRP A 55 7.02 3.28 -28.65
C TRP A 55 7.28 3.67 -27.19
N ILE A 56 8.21 4.59 -26.97
CA ILE A 56 8.53 5.06 -25.61
C ILE A 56 7.36 5.85 -25.05
N HIS A 57 6.68 6.67 -25.84
CA HIS A 57 5.50 7.40 -25.43
C HIS A 57 4.40 6.43 -24.96
N SER A 58 4.03 5.45 -25.79
CA SER A 58 3.04 4.44 -25.44
C SER A 58 3.44 3.62 -24.20
N TYR A 59 4.73 3.32 -24.06
CA TYR A 59 5.24 2.60 -22.90
C TYR A 59 5.14 3.40 -21.61
N VAL A 60 5.50 4.66 -21.63
CA VAL A 60 5.47 5.56 -20.46
C VAL A 60 4.04 5.80 -19.96
N GLU A 61 3.03 5.70 -20.84
CA GLU A 61 1.61 5.76 -20.46
C GLU A 61 1.24 4.71 -19.40
N PHE A 62 1.91 3.54 -19.37
CA PHE A 62 1.73 2.56 -18.29
C PHE A 62 2.23 3.05 -16.92
N GLY A 63 3.00 4.13 -16.86
CA GLY A 63 3.30 4.86 -15.63
C GLY A 63 2.23 5.90 -15.26
N GLN A 64 1.31 6.24 -16.17
CA GLN A 64 0.20 7.14 -15.86
C GLN A 64 -0.85 6.46 -14.99
N ARG A 65 -1.49 7.26 -14.14
CA ARG A 65 -2.43 6.77 -13.13
C ARG A 65 -3.61 6.01 -13.72
N ALA A 66 -4.30 6.59 -14.71
CA ALA A 66 -5.50 5.99 -15.27
C ALA A 66 -5.19 4.72 -16.06
N PRO A 67 -4.29 4.71 -17.05
CA PRO A 67 -3.94 3.48 -17.77
C PRO A 67 -3.43 2.37 -16.86
N ALA A 68 -2.50 2.67 -15.94
CA ALA A 68 -1.95 1.69 -15.03
C ALA A 68 -3.01 1.13 -14.06
N THR A 69 -3.87 2.00 -13.51
CA THR A 69 -4.95 1.54 -12.60
C THR A 69 -5.95 0.67 -13.34
N LEU A 70 -6.38 1.05 -14.55
CA LEU A 70 -7.32 0.26 -15.36
C LEU A 70 -6.74 -1.09 -15.75
N THR A 71 -5.45 -1.15 -16.05
CA THR A 71 -4.74 -2.42 -16.38
C THR A 71 -4.73 -3.39 -15.19
N PHE A 72 -4.52 -2.89 -13.97
CA PHE A 72 -4.39 -3.74 -12.79
C PHE A 72 -5.69 -3.94 -12.00
N LEU A 73 -6.68 -3.08 -12.17
CA LEU A 73 -7.97 -3.18 -11.47
C LEU A 73 -8.62 -4.58 -11.61
N PRO A 74 -8.67 -5.21 -12.82
CA PRO A 74 -9.22 -6.55 -12.95
C PRO A 74 -8.52 -7.59 -12.08
N PHE A 75 -7.20 -7.48 -11.93
CA PHE A 75 -6.43 -8.38 -11.06
C PHE A 75 -6.81 -8.20 -9.58
N PHE A 76 -6.92 -6.94 -9.10
CA PHE A 76 -7.34 -6.66 -7.72
C PHE A 76 -8.76 -7.13 -7.45
N LEU A 77 -9.69 -6.94 -8.41
CA LEU A 77 -11.06 -7.42 -8.33
C LEU A 77 -11.13 -8.95 -8.31
N TRP A 78 -10.35 -9.62 -9.15
CA TRP A 78 -10.26 -11.08 -9.19
C TRP A 78 -9.75 -11.65 -7.87
N VAL A 79 -8.68 -11.07 -7.29
CA VAL A 79 -8.16 -11.51 -5.99
C VAL A 79 -9.18 -11.26 -4.90
N ALA A 80 -9.85 -10.10 -4.87
CA ALA A 80 -10.88 -9.78 -3.90
C ALA A 80 -12.06 -10.77 -3.96
N TRP A 81 -12.49 -11.13 -5.17
CA TRP A 81 -13.53 -12.12 -5.41
C TRP A 81 -13.09 -13.51 -4.96
N ARG A 82 -11.87 -13.94 -5.34
CA ARG A 82 -11.32 -15.25 -4.99
C ARG A 82 -11.12 -15.41 -3.47
N GLU A 83 -10.62 -14.41 -2.80
CA GLU A 83 -10.39 -14.42 -1.35
C GLU A 83 -11.65 -14.07 -0.55
N ARG A 84 -12.74 -13.68 -1.20
CA ARG A 84 -13.97 -13.18 -0.58
C ARG A 84 -13.68 -12.08 0.44
N SER A 85 -12.77 -11.18 0.10
CA SER A 85 -12.25 -10.14 0.98
C SER A 85 -12.20 -8.80 0.26
N THR A 86 -12.56 -7.72 0.94
CA THR A 86 -12.42 -6.35 0.44
C THR A 86 -11.00 -5.84 0.47
N ARG A 87 -10.11 -6.54 1.20
CA ARG A 87 -8.75 -6.10 1.49
C ARG A 87 -7.92 -5.72 0.26
N PRO A 88 -7.92 -6.46 -0.87
CA PRO A 88 -7.19 -6.08 -2.08
C PRO A 88 -7.65 -4.74 -2.65
N ILE A 89 -8.97 -4.49 -2.66
CA ILE A 89 -9.54 -3.24 -3.16
C ILE A 89 -9.22 -2.09 -2.22
N VAL A 90 -9.36 -2.28 -0.90
CA VAL A 90 -8.99 -1.27 0.10
C VAL A 90 -7.51 -0.92 -0.04
N LEU A 91 -6.64 -1.91 -0.26
CA LEU A 91 -5.21 -1.71 -0.47
C LEU A 91 -4.94 -0.84 -1.71
N LEU A 92 -5.59 -1.13 -2.83
CA LEU A 92 -5.47 -0.34 -4.06
C LEU A 92 -5.94 1.10 -3.82
N VAL A 93 -7.13 1.28 -3.22
CA VAL A 93 -7.70 2.62 -2.95
C VAL A 93 -6.80 3.42 -2.00
N VAL A 94 -6.36 2.82 -0.89
CA VAL A 94 -5.45 3.47 0.07
C VAL A 94 -4.14 3.86 -0.61
N GLY A 95 -3.57 2.96 -1.41
CA GLY A 95 -2.35 3.24 -2.16
C GLY A 95 -2.49 4.42 -3.10
N LEU A 96 -3.57 4.45 -3.89
CA LEU A 96 -3.85 5.54 -4.84
C LEU A 96 -4.15 6.87 -4.14
N VAL A 97 -5.00 6.86 -3.11
CA VAL A 97 -5.36 8.08 -2.36
C VAL A 97 -4.13 8.66 -1.68
N TRP A 98 -3.35 7.82 -1.00
CA TRP A 98 -2.15 8.25 -0.29
C TRP A 98 -1.06 8.75 -1.23
N LEU A 99 -0.87 8.08 -2.38
CA LEU A 99 0.03 8.53 -3.42
C LEU A 99 -0.38 9.89 -3.99
N ASN A 100 -1.68 10.05 -4.31
CA ASN A 100 -2.19 11.31 -4.83
C ASN A 100 -2.02 12.46 -3.85
N PHE A 101 -2.30 12.22 -2.59
CA PHE A 101 -2.13 13.21 -1.55
C PHE A 101 -0.65 13.62 -1.41
N SER A 102 0.26 12.65 -1.21
CA SER A 102 1.67 12.92 -0.96
C SER A 102 2.38 13.58 -2.15
N VAL A 103 2.18 13.05 -3.36
CA VAL A 103 2.76 13.61 -4.59
C VAL A 103 2.08 14.94 -4.96
N GLY A 104 0.76 15.04 -4.76
CA GLY A 104 0.01 16.27 -5.02
C GLY A 104 0.44 17.43 -4.15
N VAL A 105 0.63 17.20 -2.84
CA VAL A 105 1.15 18.21 -1.92
C VAL A 105 2.54 18.68 -2.35
N ALA A 106 3.44 17.76 -2.68
CA ALA A 106 4.79 18.12 -3.13
C ALA A 106 4.77 18.91 -4.45
N LYS A 107 3.94 18.50 -5.42
CA LYS A 107 3.75 19.23 -6.69
C LYS A 107 3.26 20.65 -6.46
N TYR A 108 2.26 20.81 -5.63
CA TYR A 108 1.70 22.13 -5.30
C TYR A 108 2.72 23.02 -4.58
N ALA A 109 3.48 22.45 -3.63
CA ALA A 109 4.45 23.20 -2.84
C ALA A 109 5.66 23.68 -3.65
N ILE A 110 6.12 22.90 -4.66
CA ILE A 110 7.37 23.17 -5.39
C ILE A 110 7.12 23.84 -6.73
N GLY A 111 6.05 23.49 -7.43
CA GLY A 111 5.64 24.14 -8.67
C GLY A 111 6.70 24.11 -9.78
N ARG A 112 7.49 23.03 -9.90
CA ARG A 112 8.58 22.91 -10.87
C ARG A 112 8.07 22.60 -12.27
N VAL A 113 8.53 23.34 -13.28
CA VAL A 113 8.14 23.18 -14.70
C VAL A 113 9.04 22.17 -15.40
N GLY A 114 8.47 21.41 -16.34
CA GLY A 114 9.19 20.37 -17.09
C GLY A 114 9.92 20.87 -18.33
N PRO A 115 10.95 20.13 -18.78
CA PRO A 115 11.77 20.51 -19.93
C PRO A 115 10.99 20.55 -21.26
N TYR A 116 9.86 19.89 -21.36
CA TYR A 116 8.98 19.90 -22.54
C TYR A 116 8.46 21.30 -22.88
N HIS A 117 8.23 22.16 -21.89
CA HIS A 117 7.74 23.52 -22.05
C HIS A 117 8.85 24.55 -22.30
N GLN A 118 10.02 24.11 -22.75
CA GLN A 118 11.23 24.95 -22.90
C GLN A 118 11.62 25.68 -21.60
N ALA A 119 11.15 25.14 -20.47
CA ALA A 119 11.41 25.69 -19.15
C ALA A 119 12.89 25.57 -18.80
N ASN A 120 13.35 26.54 -17.99
CA ASN A 120 14.66 26.46 -17.38
C ASN A 120 14.60 25.48 -16.19
N VAL A 121 15.71 24.84 -15.89
CA VAL A 121 15.86 23.95 -14.73
C VAL A 121 15.56 24.66 -13.39
N HIS A 122 15.60 25.99 -13.38
CA HIS A 122 15.32 26.85 -12.24
C HIS A 122 13.88 27.37 -12.17
N ASP A 123 13.00 27.00 -13.11
CA ASP A 123 11.62 27.46 -13.11
C ASP A 123 10.81 26.70 -12.05
N LEU A 124 10.68 27.36 -10.90
CA LEU A 124 10.03 26.87 -9.68
C LEU A 124 8.83 27.76 -9.33
N PHE A 125 7.93 27.24 -8.49
CA PHE A 125 6.73 27.93 -7.98
C PHE A 125 5.74 28.35 -9.07
N VAL A 126 5.74 27.66 -10.22
CA VAL A 126 4.77 27.83 -11.29
C VAL A 126 3.64 26.81 -11.13
N TRP A 127 2.48 27.29 -10.73
CA TRP A 127 1.32 26.42 -10.50
C TRP A 127 0.62 26.05 -11.82
N GLY A 128 0.07 24.83 -11.83
CA GLY A 128 -0.65 24.29 -13.00
C GLY A 128 0.13 23.25 -13.80
N ASN A 129 1.45 23.39 -13.93
CA ASN A 129 2.32 22.49 -14.70
C ASN A 129 3.42 21.84 -13.88
N SER A 130 3.20 21.65 -12.58
CA SER A 130 4.19 21.09 -11.69
C SER A 130 4.46 19.62 -11.95
N ILE A 131 5.73 19.29 -12.17
CA ILE A 131 6.19 17.95 -12.50
C ILE A 131 6.96 17.25 -11.37
N TYR A 132 7.53 17.98 -10.40
CA TYR A 132 8.26 17.38 -9.27
C TYR A 132 7.33 17.01 -8.11
N PRO A 133 7.47 15.81 -7.56
CA PRO A 133 8.19 14.64 -8.07
C PRO A 133 7.45 13.99 -9.25
N SER A 134 8.14 13.11 -10.02
CA SER A 134 7.52 12.42 -11.16
C SER A 134 6.33 11.56 -10.76
N GLY A 135 5.16 11.90 -11.28
CA GLY A 135 3.93 11.15 -11.08
C GLY A 135 3.95 9.78 -11.76
N HIS A 136 4.50 9.69 -12.98
CA HIS A 136 4.64 8.43 -13.72
C HIS A 136 5.44 7.40 -12.92
N VAL A 137 6.58 7.83 -12.41
CA VAL A 137 7.49 6.98 -11.64
C VAL A 137 6.89 6.57 -10.31
N SER A 138 6.31 7.52 -9.56
CA SER A 138 5.65 7.22 -8.28
C SER A 138 4.49 6.24 -8.45
N ASN A 139 3.66 6.42 -9.50
CA ASN A 139 2.58 5.49 -9.83
C ASN A 139 3.11 4.09 -10.16
N ALA A 140 4.16 4.00 -10.98
CA ALA A 140 4.78 2.71 -11.33
C ALA A 140 5.27 1.99 -10.07
N VAL A 141 6.05 2.68 -9.20
CA VAL A 141 6.53 2.11 -7.94
C VAL A 141 5.38 1.58 -7.08
N VAL A 142 4.33 2.40 -6.89
CA VAL A 142 3.23 2.03 -5.99
C VAL A 142 2.38 0.92 -6.59
N LEU A 143 1.89 1.05 -7.82
CA LEU A 143 0.96 0.07 -8.41
C LEU A 143 1.62 -1.31 -8.58
N TYR A 144 2.83 -1.36 -9.14
CA TYR A 144 3.57 -2.63 -9.28
C TYR A 144 3.99 -3.18 -7.90
N GLY A 145 4.33 -2.31 -6.94
CA GLY A 145 4.63 -2.71 -5.56
C GLY A 145 3.43 -3.30 -4.82
N LEU A 146 2.22 -2.77 -5.04
CA LEU A 146 0.98 -3.32 -4.48
C LEU A 146 0.68 -4.73 -5.00
N ILE A 147 0.94 -5.00 -6.28
CA ILE A 147 0.80 -6.34 -6.86
C ILE A 147 1.74 -7.32 -6.15
N ALA A 148 3.01 -6.94 -5.96
CA ALA A 148 3.98 -7.75 -5.22
C ALA A 148 3.57 -8.00 -3.76
N TRP A 149 2.75 -7.12 -3.20
CA TRP A 149 2.21 -7.28 -1.85
C TRP A 149 1.10 -8.34 -1.78
N ILE A 150 0.21 -8.36 -2.77
CA ILE A 150 -0.94 -9.29 -2.81
C ILE A 150 -0.50 -10.71 -3.15
N ALA A 151 0.57 -10.87 -3.93
CA ALA A 151 1.05 -12.17 -4.39
C ALA A 151 2.36 -12.60 -3.69
N PRO A 152 2.33 -13.00 -2.40
CA PRO A 152 3.51 -13.26 -1.58
C PRO A 152 4.39 -14.39 -2.13
N ARG A 153 3.82 -15.39 -2.80
CA ARG A 153 4.55 -16.50 -3.44
C ARG A 153 5.53 -16.01 -4.51
N TYR A 154 5.16 -14.97 -5.26
CA TYR A 154 5.95 -14.42 -6.37
C TYR A 154 6.61 -13.09 -6.01
N ARG A 155 6.66 -12.74 -4.73
CA ARG A 155 7.04 -11.43 -4.25
C ARG A 155 8.39 -10.94 -4.76
N LYS A 156 9.42 -11.79 -4.73
CA LYS A 156 10.77 -11.41 -5.18
C LYS A 156 10.76 -11.05 -6.67
N THR A 157 10.22 -11.93 -7.51
CA THR A 157 10.09 -11.71 -8.96
C THR A 157 9.29 -10.44 -9.26
N LEU A 158 8.14 -10.26 -8.59
CA LEU A 158 7.30 -9.08 -8.78
C LEU A 158 7.97 -7.78 -8.34
N ILE A 159 8.76 -7.81 -7.26
CA ILE A 159 9.58 -6.65 -6.86
C ILE A 159 10.64 -6.34 -7.92
N THR A 160 11.33 -7.35 -8.45
CA THR A 160 12.32 -7.16 -9.52
C THR A 160 11.68 -6.53 -10.76
N ILE A 161 10.51 -7.05 -11.17
CA ILE A 161 9.74 -6.49 -12.29
C ILE A 161 9.30 -5.05 -11.97
N ALA A 162 8.80 -4.78 -10.77
CA ALA A 162 8.38 -3.45 -10.35
C ALA A 162 9.54 -2.43 -10.40
N VAL A 163 10.71 -2.82 -9.92
CA VAL A 163 11.92 -1.99 -10.00
C VAL A 163 12.31 -1.76 -11.45
N PHE A 164 12.39 -2.80 -12.26
CA PHE A 164 12.72 -2.68 -13.69
C PHE A 164 11.76 -1.73 -14.42
N LEU A 165 10.45 -1.93 -14.26
CA LEU A 165 9.43 -1.10 -14.90
C LEU A 165 9.48 0.35 -14.39
N SER A 166 9.68 0.59 -13.10
CA SER A 166 9.77 1.96 -12.57
C SER A 166 11.03 2.70 -13.04
N VAL A 167 12.14 1.97 -13.22
CA VAL A 167 13.38 2.54 -13.78
C VAL A 167 13.19 2.88 -15.26
N THR A 168 12.69 1.94 -16.06
CA THR A 168 12.52 2.14 -17.50
C THR A 168 11.45 3.18 -17.84
N VAL A 169 10.34 3.24 -17.08
CA VAL A 169 9.36 4.33 -17.18
C VAL A 169 10.03 5.67 -16.84
N GLY A 170 10.82 5.73 -15.78
CA GLY A 170 11.55 6.94 -15.40
C GLY A 170 12.48 7.42 -16.51
N LEU A 171 13.31 6.54 -17.06
CA LEU A 171 14.20 6.86 -18.18
C LEU A 171 13.42 7.28 -19.43
N GLY A 172 12.29 6.64 -19.70
CA GLY A 172 11.39 7.02 -20.79
C GLY A 172 10.83 8.44 -20.63
N THR A 173 10.48 8.87 -19.41
CA THR A 173 10.01 10.23 -19.16
C THR A 173 11.12 11.27 -19.38
N VAL A 174 12.37 10.95 -19.05
CA VAL A 174 13.54 11.82 -19.35
C VAL A 174 13.80 11.88 -20.86
N TYR A 175 13.74 10.74 -21.55
CA TYR A 175 13.85 10.69 -23.01
C TYR A 175 12.79 11.58 -23.69
N LEU A 176 11.54 11.52 -23.24
CA LEU A 176 10.42 12.33 -23.76
C LEU A 176 10.48 13.79 -23.32
N ARG A 177 11.44 14.18 -22.51
CA ARG A 177 11.56 15.54 -21.95
C ARG A 177 10.36 15.97 -21.09
N THR A 178 9.58 15.02 -20.57
CA THR A 178 8.45 15.33 -19.69
C THR A 178 8.90 15.57 -18.24
N HIS A 179 10.04 15.00 -17.85
CA HIS A 179 10.62 15.12 -16.50
C HIS A 179 12.13 15.34 -16.54
N TRP A 180 12.63 16.06 -15.54
CA TRP A 180 14.04 16.08 -15.19
C TRP A 180 14.43 14.75 -14.53
N ILE A 181 15.72 14.37 -14.59
CA ILE A 181 16.18 13.13 -13.93
C ILE A 181 16.02 13.20 -12.41
N SER A 182 16.17 14.37 -11.81
CA SER A 182 15.93 14.59 -10.38
C SER A 182 14.45 14.38 -9.98
N ASP A 183 13.48 14.68 -10.88
CA ASP A 183 12.07 14.40 -10.64
C ASP A 183 11.83 12.89 -10.59
N VAL A 184 12.56 12.12 -11.40
CA VAL A 184 12.51 10.65 -11.42
C VAL A 184 13.00 10.09 -10.08
N PHE A 185 14.12 10.57 -9.56
CA PHE A 185 14.63 10.18 -8.23
C PHE A 185 13.63 10.53 -7.14
N GLY A 186 13.05 11.75 -7.18
CA GLY A 186 11.98 12.15 -6.28
C GLY A 186 10.77 11.21 -6.36
N GLY A 187 10.40 10.77 -7.56
CA GLY A 187 9.33 9.84 -7.82
C GLY A 187 9.56 8.46 -7.21
N TRP A 188 10.77 7.90 -7.32
CA TRP A 188 11.12 6.62 -6.69
C TRP A 188 11.05 6.70 -5.18
N ILE A 189 11.60 7.74 -4.57
CA ILE A 189 11.58 7.93 -3.12
C ILE A 189 10.14 8.11 -2.62
N ALA A 190 9.35 8.97 -3.27
CA ALA A 190 7.96 9.22 -2.91
C ALA A 190 7.11 7.95 -3.01
N GLY A 191 7.25 7.18 -4.11
CA GLY A 191 6.54 5.90 -4.27
C GLY A 191 6.95 4.86 -3.21
N ALA A 192 8.23 4.76 -2.89
CA ALA A 192 8.73 3.87 -1.84
C ALA A 192 8.20 4.27 -0.45
N LEU A 193 8.17 5.56 -0.12
CA LEU A 193 7.59 6.08 1.11
C LEU A 193 6.11 5.73 1.22
N VAL A 194 5.34 5.88 0.14
CA VAL A 194 3.94 5.47 0.10
C VAL A 194 3.80 4.00 0.43
N LEU A 195 4.54 3.11 -0.24
CA LEU A 195 4.48 1.66 0.02
C LEU A 195 4.85 1.30 1.46
N LEU A 196 5.86 1.93 2.04
CA LEU A 196 6.30 1.65 3.40
C LEU A 196 5.31 2.16 4.46
N THR A 197 4.55 3.20 4.16
CA THR A 197 3.59 3.80 5.09
C THR A 197 2.19 3.19 5.01
N ILE A 198 1.81 2.55 3.91
CA ILE A 198 0.51 1.86 3.75
C ILE A 198 0.16 0.93 4.92
N PRO A 199 1.07 0.10 5.51
CA PRO A 199 0.72 -0.77 6.63
C PRO A 199 0.18 -0.06 7.87
N TYR A 200 0.50 1.21 8.05
CA TYR A 200 -0.02 2.02 9.15
C TYR A 200 -1.44 2.53 8.86
N LEU A 201 -1.79 2.72 7.59
CA LEU A 201 -3.09 3.20 7.14
C LEU A 201 -4.13 2.08 6.99
N MET A 202 -3.68 0.90 6.58
CA MET A 202 -4.55 -0.24 6.26
C MET A 202 -5.49 -0.66 7.40
N PRO A 203 -5.08 -0.75 8.68
CA PRO A 203 -5.99 -1.17 9.74
C PRO A 203 -7.18 -0.22 9.90
N THR A 204 -6.94 1.08 9.81
CA THR A 204 -8.00 2.09 9.90
C THR A 204 -8.90 2.07 8.67
N ALA A 205 -8.32 2.02 7.48
CA ALA A 205 -9.07 1.95 6.23
C ALA A 205 -9.96 0.69 6.17
N GLN A 206 -9.44 -0.45 6.60
CA GLN A 206 -10.21 -1.69 6.64
C GLN A 206 -11.38 -1.59 7.63
N ARG A 207 -11.16 -1.07 8.83
CA ARG A 207 -12.22 -0.85 9.82
C ARG A 207 -13.32 0.08 9.29
N LEU A 208 -12.95 1.18 8.63
CA LEU A 208 -13.91 2.09 8.03
C LEU A 208 -14.72 1.43 6.91
N THR A 209 -14.07 0.63 6.07
CA THR A 209 -14.74 -0.13 5.01
C THR A 209 -15.73 -1.15 5.58
N ASP A 210 -15.30 -1.93 6.57
CA ASP A 210 -16.15 -2.95 7.22
C ASP A 210 -17.34 -2.27 7.91
N TRP A 211 -17.14 -1.14 8.58
CA TRP A 211 -18.21 -0.33 9.16
C TRP A 211 -19.18 0.20 8.09
N ALA A 212 -18.66 0.73 6.98
CA ALA A 212 -19.51 1.24 5.90
C ALA A 212 -20.36 0.14 5.28
N ILE A 213 -19.77 -1.04 5.01
CA ILE A 213 -20.48 -2.21 4.50
C ILE A 213 -21.57 -2.65 5.49
N TYR A 214 -21.26 -2.70 6.80
CA TYR A 214 -22.22 -3.01 7.83
C TYR A 214 -23.41 -2.04 7.82
N ARG A 215 -23.14 -0.72 7.76
CA ARG A 215 -24.20 0.32 7.70
C ARG A 215 -25.08 0.17 6.47
N VAL A 216 -24.50 -0.08 5.30
CA VAL A 216 -25.26 -0.31 4.06
C VAL A 216 -26.16 -1.54 4.18
N ARG A 217 -25.61 -2.66 4.68
CA ARG A 217 -26.38 -3.88 4.90
C ARG A 217 -27.53 -3.66 5.89
N LEU A 218 -27.28 -2.95 6.98
CA LEU A 218 -28.30 -2.60 7.96
C LEU A 218 -29.40 -1.73 7.36
N ALA A 219 -29.05 -0.71 6.56
CA ALA A 219 -30.01 0.14 5.89
C ALA A 219 -30.87 -0.64 4.88
N TRP A 220 -30.26 -1.57 4.17
CA TRP A 220 -30.95 -2.43 3.21
C TRP A 220 -31.93 -3.39 3.89
N GLN A 221 -31.54 -3.99 5.01
CA GLN A 221 -32.39 -4.89 5.79
C GLN A 221 -33.59 -4.17 6.44
N ARG A 222 -33.43 -2.92 6.85
CA ARG A 222 -34.56 -2.09 7.34
C ARG A 222 -35.61 -1.85 6.28
N ARG A 223 -35.22 -1.92 4.98
CA ARG A 223 -36.14 -1.76 3.84
C ARG A 223 -36.78 -3.09 3.42
N SER A 224 -36.14 -4.22 3.70
CA SER A 224 -36.61 -5.58 3.36
C SER A 224 -37.04 -6.29 4.66
N VAL A 225 -38.33 -6.21 4.99
CA VAL A 225 -38.92 -6.84 6.16
C VAL A 225 -38.62 -8.34 6.14
N GLY A 226 -37.85 -8.86 7.12
CA GLY A 226 -37.68 -10.30 7.36
C GLY A 226 -36.24 -10.86 7.24
N MET A 227 -35.21 -10.08 6.96
CA MET A 227 -33.84 -10.62 6.96
C MET A 227 -33.16 -10.56 8.35
N PRO A 228 -32.27 -11.53 8.69
CA PRO A 228 -31.57 -11.52 9.97
C PRO A 228 -30.68 -10.29 10.11
N VAL A 229 -30.63 -9.69 11.30
CA VAL A 229 -29.80 -8.51 11.59
C VAL A 229 -28.30 -8.90 11.51
N PRO A 230 -27.46 -8.17 10.74
CA PRO A 230 -26.04 -8.45 10.70
C PRO A 230 -25.37 -8.18 12.05
N VAL A 231 -24.42 -9.01 12.42
CA VAL A 231 -23.60 -8.81 13.61
C VAL A 231 -22.63 -7.64 13.35
N ALA A 232 -22.57 -6.68 14.29
CA ALA A 232 -21.67 -5.53 14.18
C ALA A 232 -20.20 -5.99 14.15
N PRO A 233 -19.33 -5.33 13.38
CA PRO A 233 -17.88 -5.59 13.39
C PRO A 233 -17.34 -5.45 14.81
N GLY A 234 -16.69 -6.51 15.33
CA GLY A 234 -16.16 -6.57 16.70
C GLY A 234 -17.14 -7.01 17.79
N ALA A 235 -18.40 -7.30 17.48
CA ALA A 235 -19.33 -7.92 18.43
C ALA A 235 -18.98 -9.39 18.63
N VAL A 236 -18.86 -9.82 19.87
CA VAL A 236 -18.66 -11.24 20.22
C VAL A 236 -19.97 -11.99 19.90
N PRO A 237 -19.93 -13.11 19.12
CA PRO A 237 -21.12 -13.88 18.82
C PRO A 237 -21.86 -14.29 20.10
N VAL A 238 -23.17 -14.08 20.14
CA VAL A 238 -24.02 -14.40 21.29
C VAL A 238 -23.86 -15.87 21.77
N ARG A 239 -23.52 -16.78 20.87
CA ARG A 239 -23.24 -18.21 21.22
C ARG A 239 -22.08 -18.37 22.22
N GLN A 240 -21.11 -17.44 22.27
CA GLN A 240 -20.03 -17.53 23.28
C GLN A 240 -20.44 -16.95 24.65
N ARG A 241 -21.50 -16.15 24.71
CA ARG A 241 -22.02 -15.59 25.97
C ARG A 241 -22.82 -16.62 26.78
N ILE A 242 -23.49 -17.58 26.10
CA ILE A 242 -24.32 -18.61 26.75
C ILE A 242 -23.45 -19.72 27.37
N GLN A 243 -22.22 -19.95 26.87
CA GLN A 243 -21.32 -20.97 27.43
C GLN A 243 -20.56 -20.54 28.68
N ARG A 244 -20.71 -19.29 29.15
CA ARG A 244 -20.05 -18.76 30.37
C ARG A 244 -21.01 -18.58 31.56
N VAL A 245 -22.20 -19.13 31.55
CA VAL A 245 -23.00 -19.23 32.77
C VAL A 245 -22.40 -20.36 33.61
N PRO A 246 -21.84 -20.12 34.79
CA PRO A 246 -21.37 -21.22 35.65
C PRO A 246 -22.58 -22.06 36.02
N THR A 247 -22.56 -23.32 35.67
CA THR A 247 -23.52 -24.27 36.16
C THR A 247 -23.42 -24.25 37.68
N ALA A 248 -24.46 -23.74 38.34
CA ALA A 248 -24.57 -23.77 39.80
C ALA A 248 -24.38 -25.22 40.28
N ALA A 249 -23.48 -25.38 41.23
CA ALA A 249 -23.15 -26.64 41.84
C ALA A 249 -24.46 -27.34 42.33
N ALA A 250 -24.68 -28.55 41.89
CA ALA A 250 -25.74 -29.41 42.38
C ALA A 250 -25.56 -29.66 43.90
N PRO A 251 -26.64 -29.66 44.72
CA PRO A 251 -26.52 -29.89 46.15
C PRO A 251 -26.02 -31.31 46.44
N ARG A 252 -24.97 -31.40 47.24
CA ARG A 252 -24.48 -32.67 47.79
C ARG A 252 -25.54 -33.25 48.71
N HIS A 253 -26.21 -34.31 48.32
CA HIS A 253 -26.97 -35.12 49.23
C HIS A 253 -26.05 -35.87 50.18
N LEU A 254 -26.22 -35.61 51.47
CA LEU A 254 -25.75 -36.38 52.60
C LEU A 254 -26.33 -37.79 52.50
N VAL A 255 -25.45 -38.79 52.38
CA VAL A 255 -25.81 -40.18 52.69
C VAL A 255 -25.01 -40.59 53.90
N THR A 256 -25.78 -40.84 54.96
CA THR A 256 -25.37 -41.34 56.26
C THR A 256 -24.84 -42.76 56.17
N THR A 257 -23.86 -42.99 56.97
CA THR A 257 -23.24 -44.21 57.50
C THR A 257 -24.09 -45.45 57.61
N SER A 258 -23.55 -46.63 57.24
CA SER A 258 -23.69 -47.87 57.98
C SER A 258 -22.57 -48.82 57.59
N SER A 259 -21.67 -49.08 58.51
CA SER A 259 -21.18 -50.25 59.19
C SER A 259 -21.06 -51.55 58.41
N ALA A 260 -19.92 -52.15 58.66
CA ALA A 260 -19.57 -53.58 58.86
C ALA A 260 -18.70 -54.19 57.75
N ARG A 261 -17.43 -54.35 58.06
CA ARG A 261 -16.81 -55.65 58.52
C ARG A 261 -16.40 -56.62 57.43
N GLU A 262 -15.17 -56.98 57.60
CA GLU A 262 -14.44 -58.23 57.33
C GLU A 262 -13.75 -58.30 55.98
N ALA A 263 -12.46 -58.31 56.00
CA ALA A 263 -11.34 -59.17 56.50
C ALA A 263 -10.84 -60.08 55.37
N ILE A 264 -9.57 -60.11 55.30
CA ILE A 264 -8.71 -61.29 54.99
C ILE A 264 -8.13 -61.40 53.57
N ASP A 265 -6.81 -61.35 53.61
CA ASP A 265 -5.69 -62.05 52.92
C ASP A 265 -5.27 -61.63 51.49
N ASP A 266 -4.15 -61.12 51.46
CA ASP A 266 -2.75 -61.36 50.99
C ASP A 266 -2.52 -62.72 50.25
N PRO A 267 -1.40 -62.91 49.53
CA PRO A 267 -0.59 -62.01 48.64
C PRO A 267 -0.13 -62.71 47.34
N ALA A 268 0.69 -61.98 46.66
CA ALA A 268 1.81 -62.40 45.83
C ALA A 268 1.61 -62.85 44.38
N ARG A 269 2.21 -62.17 43.46
CA ARG A 269 3.41 -62.44 42.65
C ARG A 269 3.34 -61.77 41.27
N LEU A 270 4.39 -61.05 41.12
CA LEU A 270 5.04 -60.71 39.85
C LEU A 270 5.39 -61.99 39.04
N PRO A 271 5.74 -61.90 37.75
CA PRO A 271 6.76 -60.99 37.20
C PRO A 271 6.23 -59.97 36.18
#